data_9417483efcf9a78245c9633eab8118ec
#
_entry.id   9417483efcf9a78245c9633eab8118ec
#
_cell.length_a   1.000
_cell.length_b   1.000
_cell.length_c   1.000
_cell.angle_alpha   90.00
_cell.angle_beta   90.00
_cell.angle_gamma   90.00
#
_symmetry.space_group_name_H-M   'P 1'
#
loop_
_entity.id
_entity.type
_entity.pdbx_description
1 polymer ?
#
loop_
_entity_poly.entity_id
_entity_poly.type
_entity_poly.pdbx_seq_one_letter_code
_entity_poly.pdbx_strand_id
1 'polypeptide(L)'
;AEPSPIEMLATLEAKSGAAISNEIYAFTDKGGRNIALRFDLTIGLTRYVESRRDLKMPIKLASFAGVWRYDEPQAERYRYFHQWDIEIYGPSSQESDAEIIEFVNTFFTKLGLKVKIEINDRQLIEEYVTKNLGITSEEVMLEMFRAIDKVPKKGADAVLVEYKERIDPSKMQALIEFSKLNGKADEIASRSNVKELDSWQRLVSLMDLLKAKKVEGARINLGIVRGLDYYSGVVFEAFDEITGSAALVGGGRYDRLTEAFGRKDIGATGVAGGVERIAMALKRHGLLKQDQRPLVYIANATEEMRAKTIELVSSLRTDGIPVDYDMIGRTLRKQLEYASNKGAALVIIMAPDEIAAGQVILRSMKDGTESKHHVESLKETLSRMLA
;
A
#
# COMPACT_ATOMS: atom_id res chain seq x y z
N ALA A 1 5.86 5.59 -13.18
CA ALA A 1 5.10 5.12 -14.35
C ALA A 1 3.74 4.59 -13.93
N GLU A 2 2.73 4.72 -14.77
CA GLU A 2 1.43 4.09 -14.54
C GLU A 2 1.14 3.11 -15.69
N PRO A 3 1.01 1.80 -15.42
CA PRO A 3 0.65 0.82 -16.43
C PRO A 3 -0.82 0.95 -16.84
N SER A 4 -1.20 0.33 -17.97
CA SER A 4 -2.57 0.32 -18.45
C SER A 4 -3.54 -0.24 -17.40
N PRO A 5 -4.72 0.37 -17.19
CA PRO A 5 -5.74 -0.18 -16.29
C PRO A 5 -6.41 -1.45 -16.85
N ILE A 6 -6.28 -1.71 -18.15
CA ILE A 6 -6.85 -2.85 -18.85
C ILE A 6 -5.72 -3.63 -19.51
N GLU A 7 -5.70 -4.93 -19.28
CA GLU A 7 -4.71 -5.85 -19.84
C GLU A 7 -5.43 -7.00 -20.60
N MET A 8 -4.70 -7.66 -21.49
CA MET A 8 -5.20 -8.89 -22.10
C MET A 8 -5.32 -9.99 -21.04
N LEU A 9 -6.46 -10.65 -20.94
CA LEU A 9 -6.68 -11.74 -19.97
C LEU A 9 -5.60 -12.80 -20.06
N ALA A 10 -5.27 -13.24 -21.27
CA ALA A 10 -4.22 -14.23 -21.51
C ALA A 10 -2.84 -13.81 -20.96
N THR A 11 -2.54 -12.51 -20.93
CA THR A 11 -1.30 -12.00 -20.32
C THR A 11 -1.29 -12.20 -18.81
N LEU A 12 -2.42 -11.92 -18.15
CA LEU A 12 -2.55 -12.08 -16.70
C LEU A 12 -2.52 -13.56 -16.29
N GLU A 13 -3.25 -14.42 -17.00
CA GLU A 13 -3.28 -15.88 -16.77
C GLU A 13 -1.91 -16.52 -16.96
N ALA A 14 -1.20 -16.19 -18.04
CA ALA A 14 0.12 -16.75 -18.33
C ALA A 14 1.18 -16.39 -17.27
N LYS A 15 0.96 -15.33 -16.49
CA LYS A 15 1.92 -14.81 -15.50
C LYS A 15 1.56 -15.15 -14.06
N SER A 16 0.27 -15.37 -13.79
CA SER A 16 -0.24 -15.58 -12.43
C SER A 16 -0.92 -16.94 -12.24
N GLY A 17 -0.90 -17.79 -13.28
CA GLY A 17 -1.58 -19.07 -13.31
C GLY A 17 -3.09 -18.93 -13.59
N ALA A 18 -3.72 -20.03 -14.06
CA ALA A 18 -5.15 -20.04 -14.42
C ALA A 18 -6.09 -19.69 -13.25
N ALA A 19 -5.68 -19.92 -12.01
CA ALA A 19 -6.48 -19.64 -10.82
C ALA A 19 -6.81 -18.14 -10.66
N ILE A 20 -6.00 -17.25 -11.22
CA ILE A 20 -6.20 -15.80 -11.14
C ILE A 20 -7.51 -15.34 -11.78
N SER A 21 -8.02 -16.08 -12.78
CA SER A 21 -9.27 -15.73 -13.47
C SER A 21 -10.47 -15.64 -12.53
N ASN A 22 -10.43 -16.32 -11.39
CA ASN A 22 -11.48 -16.26 -10.37
C ASN A 22 -11.35 -15.02 -9.45
N GLU A 23 -10.21 -14.35 -9.48
CA GLU A 23 -9.88 -13.24 -8.58
C GLU A 23 -9.82 -11.88 -9.29
N ILE A 24 -10.13 -11.84 -10.62
CA ILE A 24 -10.05 -10.63 -11.42
C ILE A 24 -11.37 -10.30 -12.11
N TYR A 25 -11.54 -9.04 -12.49
CA TYR A 25 -12.65 -8.59 -13.33
C TYR A 25 -12.28 -8.77 -14.80
N ALA A 26 -12.78 -9.84 -15.42
CA ALA A 26 -12.58 -10.16 -16.83
C ALA A 26 -13.87 -9.97 -17.63
N PHE A 27 -13.75 -9.51 -18.88
CA PHE A 27 -14.88 -9.31 -19.80
C PHE A 27 -14.40 -9.29 -21.26
N THR A 28 -15.34 -9.43 -22.21
CA THR A 28 -15.04 -9.31 -23.63
C THR A 28 -15.35 -7.89 -24.09
N ASP A 29 -14.40 -7.25 -24.77
CA ASP A 29 -14.59 -5.93 -25.34
C ASP A 29 -15.41 -5.96 -26.63
N LYS A 30 -15.75 -4.77 -27.18
CA LYS A 30 -16.51 -4.65 -28.43
C LYS A 30 -15.78 -5.22 -29.65
N GLY A 31 -14.49 -5.44 -29.58
CA GLY A 31 -13.65 -6.07 -30.60
C GLY A 31 -13.52 -7.57 -30.44
N GLY A 32 -14.24 -8.19 -29.50
CA GLY A 32 -14.20 -9.64 -29.23
C GLY A 32 -12.96 -10.10 -28.46
N ARG A 33 -12.18 -9.19 -27.86
CA ARG A 33 -10.97 -9.54 -27.10
C ARG A 33 -11.32 -9.78 -25.65
N ASN A 34 -10.79 -10.86 -25.06
CA ASN A 34 -10.87 -11.13 -23.63
C ASN A 34 -9.83 -10.25 -22.90
N ILE A 35 -10.34 -9.33 -22.12
CA ILE A 35 -9.56 -8.35 -21.36
C ILE A 35 -9.95 -8.40 -19.89
N ALA A 36 -9.10 -7.84 -19.03
CA ALA A 36 -9.37 -7.75 -17.60
C ALA A 36 -8.84 -6.45 -17.00
N LEU A 37 -9.43 -6.03 -15.89
CA LEU A 37 -8.87 -4.93 -15.09
C LEU A 37 -7.62 -5.42 -14.36
N ARG A 38 -6.60 -4.57 -14.31
CA ARG A 38 -5.35 -4.87 -13.59
C ARG A 38 -5.63 -5.14 -12.11
N PHE A 39 -5.09 -6.22 -11.57
CA PHE A 39 -5.20 -6.59 -10.15
C PHE A 39 -3.94 -6.25 -9.34
N ASP A 40 -2.84 -5.92 -10.03
CA ASP A 40 -1.60 -5.36 -9.53
C ASP A 40 -0.97 -4.40 -10.55
N LEU A 41 0.16 -3.79 -10.20
CA LEU A 41 0.90 -2.90 -11.10
C LEU A 41 2.16 -3.57 -11.67
N THR A 42 2.69 -4.59 -10.99
CA THR A 42 3.95 -5.28 -11.33
C THR A 42 3.93 -5.89 -12.74
N ILE A 43 2.83 -6.57 -13.11
CA ILE A 43 2.72 -7.21 -14.44
C ILE A 43 2.80 -6.17 -15.56
N GLY A 44 2.06 -5.07 -15.42
CA GLY A 44 2.05 -3.99 -16.41
C GLY A 44 3.39 -3.24 -16.48
N LEU A 45 4.07 -3.03 -15.35
CA LEU A 45 5.42 -2.45 -15.29
C LEU A 45 6.46 -3.38 -15.94
N THR A 46 6.40 -4.68 -15.65
CA THR A 46 7.29 -5.67 -16.26
C THR A 46 7.13 -5.71 -17.77
N ARG A 47 5.88 -5.71 -18.28
CA ARG A 47 5.59 -5.63 -19.71
C ARG A 47 6.13 -4.35 -20.34
N TYR A 48 6.04 -3.21 -19.65
CA TYR A 48 6.63 -1.95 -20.10
C TYR A 48 8.15 -2.05 -20.24
N VAL A 49 8.84 -2.52 -19.22
CA VAL A 49 10.31 -2.67 -19.22
C VAL A 49 10.75 -3.66 -20.29
N GLU A 50 10.01 -4.76 -20.45
CA GLU A 50 10.31 -5.77 -21.46
C GLU A 50 10.20 -5.23 -22.89
N SER A 51 9.19 -4.41 -23.17
CA SER A 51 8.97 -3.79 -24.48
C SER A 51 10.02 -2.73 -24.86
N ARG A 52 10.85 -2.28 -23.90
CA ARG A 52 11.81 -1.18 -24.04
C ARG A 52 13.25 -1.66 -23.93
N ARG A 53 13.83 -2.09 -25.05
CA ARG A 53 15.23 -2.55 -25.13
C ARG A 53 16.27 -1.43 -24.98
N ASP A 54 15.83 -0.18 -25.11
CA ASP A 54 16.65 1.03 -24.98
C ASP A 54 16.89 1.48 -23.53
N LEU A 55 16.18 0.89 -22.57
CA LEU A 55 16.34 1.24 -21.16
C LEU A 55 17.69 0.76 -20.62
N LYS A 56 18.41 1.67 -19.95
CA LYS A 56 19.68 1.33 -19.26
C LYS A 56 19.38 0.66 -17.93
N MET A 57 19.97 -0.52 -17.72
CA MET A 57 19.83 -1.28 -16.48
C MET A 57 20.94 -0.92 -15.48
N PRO A 58 20.68 -1.01 -14.16
CA PRO A 58 19.38 -1.29 -13.54
C PRO A 58 18.43 -0.11 -13.66
N ILE A 59 17.15 -0.38 -13.88
CA ILE A 59 16.10 0.63 -13.83
C ILE A 59 15.27 0.48 -12.58
N LYS A 60 14.96 1.59 -11.93
CA LYS A 60 14.10 1.67 -10.75
C LYS A 60 12.82 2.40 -11.12
N LEU A 61 11.69 1.78 -10.90
CA LEU A 61 10.38 2.33 -11.21
C LEU A 61 9.54 2.45 -9.95
N ALA A 62 8.78 3.55 -9.89
CA ALA A 62 7.70 3.73 -8.93
C ALA A 62 6.38 3.87 -9.67
N SER A 63 5.34 3.27 -9.13
CA SER A 63 3.97 3.40 -9.62
C SER A 63 3.01 3.65 -8.46
N PHE A 64 1.93 4.37 -8.75
CA PHE A 64 0.82 4.59 -7.83
C PHE A 64 -0.45 4.64 -8.65
N ALA A 65 -1.36 3.69 -8.41
CA ALA A 65 -2.62 3.63 -9.15
C ALA A 65 -3.66 2.73 -8.49
N GLY A 66 -4.92 2.82 -8.96
CA GLY A 66 -5.98 1.92 -8.55
C GLY A 66 -5.84 0.53 -9.16
N VAL A 67 -6.16 -0.49 -8.38
CA VAL A 67 -6.21 -1.89 -8.81
C VAL A 67 -7.55 -2.51 -8.40
N TRP A 68 -7.94 -3.58 -9.11
CA TRP A 68 -9.23 -4.24 -8.91
C TRP A 68 -9.03 -5.72 -8.60
N ARG A 69 -9.64 -6.22 -7.52
CA ARG A 69 -9.63 -7.65 -7.17
C ARG A 69 -11.04 -8.12 -6.90
N TYR A 70 -11.41 -9.28 -7.45
CA TYR A 70 -12.71 -9.90 -7.24
C TYR A 70 -12.72 -10.73 -5.94
N ASP A 71 -12.19 -10.14 -4.88
CA ASP A 71 -12.18 -10.73 -3.54
C ASP A 71 -13.57 -10.65 -2.90
N GLU A 72 -13.86 -11.58 -1.99
CA GLU A 72 -15.00 -11.43 -1.10
C GLU A 72 -14.81 -10.21 -0.19
N PRO A 73 -15.81 -9.31 -0.09
CA PRO A 73 -15.73 -8.14 0.75
C PRO A 73 -15.51 -8.51 2.22
N GLN A 74 -14.43 -8.04 2.80
CA GLN A 74 -14.09 -8.21 4.21
C GLN A 74 -13.58 -6.89 4.78
N ALA A 75 -13.50 -6.77 6.10
CA ALA A 75 -12.85 -5.63 6.71
C ALA A 75 -11.42 -5.50 6.16
N GLU A 76 -11.06 -4.30 5.69
CA GLU A 76 -9.74 -3.99 5.11
C GLU A 76 -9.44 -4.67 3.76
N ARG A 77 -10.42 -5.29 3.10
CA ARG A 77 -10.33 -5.82 1.74
C ARG A 77 -11.38 -5.17 0.85
N TYR A 78 -10.90 -4.32 -0.04
CA TYR A 78 -11.74 -3.62 -1.02
C TYR A 78 -11.57 -4.26 -2.40
N ARG A 79 -12.62 -4.24 -3.20
CA ARG A 79 -12.56 -4.68 -4.59
C ARG A 79 -11.86 -3.68 -5.51
N TYR A 80 -11.82 -2.41 -5.11
CA TYR A 80 -11.02 -1.35 -5.70
C TYR A 80 -10.26 -0.64 -4.59
N PHE A 81 -8.94 -0.50 -4.75
CA PHE A 81 -8.08 0.18 -3.80
C PHE A 81 -6.84 0.74 -4.52
N HIS A 82 -6.13 1.65 -3.85
CA HIS A 82 -4.89 2.18 -4.38
C HIS A 82 -3.71 1.35 -3.92
N GLN A 83 -2.82 1.08 -4.87
CA GLN A 83 -1.56 0.38 -4.64
C GLN A 83 -0.41 1.28 -5.08
N TRP A 84 0.68 1.24 -4.34
CA TRP A 84 1.96 1.76 -4.77
C TRP A 84 2.94 0.60 -4.91
N ASP A 85 3.80 0.68 -5.94
CA ASP A 85 4.79 -0.32 -6.24
C ASP A 85 6.14 0.36 -6.44
N ILE A 86 7.19 -0.28 -5.94
CA ILE A 86 8.59 0.07 -6.21
C ILE A 86 9.25 -1.18 -6.76
N GLU A 87 9.84 -1.04 -7.95
CA GLU A 87 10.42 -2.15 -8.70
C GLU A 87 11.85 -1.83 -9.15
N ILE A 88 12.73 -2.83 -9.07
CA ILE A 88 14.09 -2.79 -9.62
C ILE A 88 14.20 -3.88 -10.66
N TYR A 89 14.50 -3.48 -11.90
CA TYR A 89 14.82 -4.38 -13.01
C TYR A 89 16.29 -4.27 -13.36
N GLY A 90 16.98 -5.42 -13.53
CA GLY A 90 18.41 -5.44 -13.81
C GLY A 90 19.03 -6.80 -13.49
N PRO A 91 20.31 -6.84 -13.08
CA PRO A 91 20.94 -8.10 -12.68
C PRO A 91 20.26 -8.68 -11.44
N SER A 92 20.17 -10.02 -11.40
CA SER A 92 19.69 -10.75 -10.22
C SER A 92 20.75 -10.67 -9.13
N SER A 93 20.64 -9.67 -8.24
CA SER A 93 21.58 -9.48 -7.13
C SER A 93 20.86 -9.32 -5.79
N GLN A 94 21.49 -9.78 -4.73
CA GLN A 94 20.97 -9.63 -3.37
C GLN A 94 20.96 -8.17 -2.90
N GLU A 95 21.84 -7.34 -3.46
CA GLU A 95 21.86 -5.89 -3.19
C GLU A 95 20.57 -5.23 -3.64
N SER A 96 19.99 -5.67 -4.76
CA SER A 96 18.68 -5.18 -5.22
C SER A 96 17.56 -5.58 -4.26
N ASP A 97 17.56 -6.82 -3.76
CA ASP A 97 16.60 -7.29 -2.75
C ASP A 97 16.74 -6.51 -1.45
N ALA A 98 17.98 -6.33 -0.99
CA ALA A 98 18.27 -5.57 0.22
C ALA A 98 17.86 -4.09 0.08
N GLU A 99 18.00 -3.49 -1.10
CA GLU A 99 17.58 -2.11 -1.35
C GLU A 99 16.06 -1.94 -1.27
N ILE A 100 15.30 -2.88 -1.82
CA ILE A 100 13.83 -2.86 -1.72
C ILE A 100 13.39 -3.01 -0.25
N ILE A 101 14.02 -3.91 0.51
CA ILE A 101 13.67 -4.12 1.92
C ILE A 101 14.07 -2.89 2.77
N GLU A 102 15.23 -2.27 2.49
CA GLU A 102 15.65 -1.00 3.11
C GLU A 102 14.67 0.13 2.82
N PHE A 103 14.17 0.23 1.58
CA PHE A 103 13.12 1.18 1.23
C PHE A 103 11.88 0.99 2.11
N VAL A 104 11.41 -0.26 2.29
CA VAL A 104 10.25 -0.56 3.15
C VAL A 104 10.48 -0.10 4.58
N ASN A 105 11.64 -0.42 5.16
CA ASN A 105 12.00 0.02 6.51
C ASN A 105 12.00 1.55 6.63
N THR A 106 12.65 2.23 5.69
CA THR A 106 12.74 3.69 5.66
C THR A 106 11.38 4.35 5.47
N PHE A 107 10.54 3.80 4.60
CA PHE A 107 9.19 4.29 4.33
C PHE A 107 8.33 4.28 5.60
N PHE A 108 8.26 3.15 6.29
CA PHE A 108 7.47 3.03 7.51
C PHE A 108 8.06 3.84 8.68
N THR A 109 9.38 3.91 8.79
CA THR A 109 10.05 4.79 9.77
C THR A 109 9.66 6.26 9.58
N LYS A 110 9.65 6.74 8.33
CA LYS A 110 9.21 8.12 8.00
C LYS A 110 7.72 8.36 8.27
N LEU A 111 6.89 7.34 8.19
CA LEU A 111 5.48 7.42 8.58
C LEU A 111 5.26 7.31 10.10
N GLY A 112 6.32 7.02 10.88
CA GLY A 112 6.23 6.79 12.32
C GLY A 112 5.63 5.43 12.71
N LEU A 113 5.50 4.50 11.75
CA LEU A 113 5.02 3.13 11.99
C LEU A 113 6.21 2.20 12.21
N LYS A 114 6.14 1.43 13.30
CA LYS A 114 7.06 0.30 13.53
C LYS A 114 6.51 -0.95 12.87
N VAL A 115 7.33 -1.59 12.05
CA VAL A 115 6.96 -2.81 11.32
C VAL A 115 7.94 -3.94 11.59
N LYS A 116 7.43 -5.16 11.57
CA LYS A 116 8.22 -6.40 11.48
C LYS A 116 8.31 -6.79 10.03
N ILE A 117 9.53 -6.97 9.53
CA ILE A 117 9.76 -7.42 8.15
C ILE A 117 10.14 -8.90 8.21
N GLU A 118 9.25 -9.75 7.76
CA GLU A 118 9.44 -11.20 7.72
C GLU A 118 9.92 -11.61 6.35
N ILE A 119 11.01 -12.36 6.30
CA ILE A 119 11.76 -12.65 5.08
C ILE A 119 11.97 -14.16 4.96
N ASN A 120 11.81 -14.67 3.73
CA ASN A 120 12.13 -16.02 3.35
C ASN A 120 12.80 -16.03 1.97
N ASP A 121 13.29 -17.19 1.56
CA ASP A 121 13.67 -17.47 0.18
C ASP A 121 12.82 -18.66 -0.32
N ARG A 122 12.06 -18.45 -1.40
CA ARG A 122 11.23 -19.49 -2.01
C ARG A 122 12.05 -20.69 -2.43
N GLN A 123 13.27 -20.47 -2.95
CA GLN A 123 14.17 -21.56 -3.34
C GLN A 123 14.59 -22.42 -2.16
N LEU A 124 14.66 -21.85 -0.94
CA LEU A 124 14.94 -22.63 0.27
C LEU A 124 13.83 -23.65 0.54
N ILE A 125 12.56 -23.24 0.38
CA ILE A 125 11.42 -24.14 0.56
C ILE A 125 11.35 -25.16 -0.56
N GLU A 126 11.60 -24.75 -1.82
CA GLU A 126 11.66 -25.65 -2.98
C GLU A 126 12.76 -26.71 -2.77
N GLU A 127 13.93 -26.29 -2.28
CA GLU A 127 15.06 -27.18 -1.98
C GLU A 127 14.75 -28.16 -0.85
N TYR A 128 14.12 -27.69 0.24
CA TYR A 128 13.66 -28.55 1.33
C TYR A 128 12.66 -29.60 0.86
N VAL A 129 11.65 -29.18 0.09
CA VAL A 129 10.62 -30.08 -0.45
C VAL A 129 11.25 -31.14 -1.37
N THR A 130 12.22 -30.75 -2.18
CA THR A 130 12.90 -31.67 -3.11
C THR A 130 13.87 -32.60 -2.41
N LYS A 131 14.82 -32.05 -1.64
CA LYS A 131 15.92 -32.82 -1.02
C LYS A 131 15.46 -33.63 0.19
N ASN A 132 14.64 -33.05 1.07
CA ASN A 132 14.25 -33.67 2.34
C ASN A 132 12.94 -34.45 2.25
N LEU A 133 11.98 -34.00 1.42
CA LEU A 133 10.69 -34.68 1.28
C LEU A 133 10.60 -35.56 0.02
N GLY A 134 11.58 -35.47 -0.88
CA GLY A 134 11.63 -36.28 -2.11
C GLY A 134 10.49 -35.98 -3.09
N ILE A 135 10.00 -34.74 -3.14
CA ILE A 135 8.95 -34.30 -4.06
C ILE A 135 9.57 -33.50 -5.20
N THR A 136 9.45 -33.99 -6.44
CA THR A 136 10.01 -33.39 -7.65
C THR A 136 8.93 -32.87 -8.60
N SER A 137 7.65 -33.20 -8.36
CA SER A 137 6.53 -32.68 -9.16
C SER A 137 6.27 -31.21 -8.83
N GLU A 138 6.42 -30.34 -9.82
CA GLU A 138 6.14 -28.90 -9.68
C GLU A 138 4.70 -28.61 -9.27
N GLU A 139 3.75 -29.37 -9.80
CA GLU A 139 2.32 -29.23 -9.46
C GLU A 139 2.07 -29.52 -7.99
N VAL A 140 2.62 -30.63 -7.46
CA VAL A 140 2.48 -31.00 -6.05
C VAL A 140 3.18 -29.97 -5.16
N MET A 141 4.33 -29.47 -5.57
CA MET A 141 5.09 -28.43 -4.84
C MET A 141 4.27 -27.13 -4.72
N LEU A 142 3.67 -26.67 -5.81
CA LEU A 142 2.79 -25.49 -5.80
C LEU A 142 1.57 -25.70 -4.91
N GLU A 143 0.96 -26.89 -4.92
CA GLU A 143 -0.13 -27.21 -4.00
C GLU A 143 0.32 -27.16 -2.54
N MET A 144 1.52 -27.66 -2.23
CA MET A 144 2.10 -27.59 -0.88
C MET A 144 2.32 -26.14 -0.44
N PHE A 145 2.80 -25.28 -1.32
CA PHE A 145 3.00 -23.85 -0.99
C PHE A 145 1.65 -23.13 -0.74
N ARG A 146 0.65 -23.41 -1.56
CA ARG A 146 -0.72 -22.90 -1.33
C ARG A 146 -1.31 -23.41 -0.01
N ALA A 147 -0.99 -24.66 0.38
CA ALA A 147 -1.39 -25.21 1.66
C ALA A 147 -0.74 -24.45 2.83
N ILE A 148 0.58 -24.19 2.77
CA ILE A 148 1.29 -23.43 3.80
C ILE A 148 0.73 -22.00 3.94
N ASP A 149 0.40 -21.31 2.86
CA ASP A 149 -0.21 -19.97 2.90
C ASP A 149 -1.56 -19.95 3.64
N LYS A 150 -2.26 -21.08 3.68
CA LYS A 150 -3.52 -21.23 4.41
C LYS A 150 -3.35 -21.52 5.90
N VAL A 151 -2.19 -22.03 6.34
CA VAL A 151 -1.97 -22.44 7.73
C VAL A 151 -2.21 -21.31 8.72
N PRO A 152 -1.75 -20.06 8.52
CA PRO A 152 -2.02 -18.97 9.46
C PRO A 152 -3.51 -18.64 9.62
N LYS A 153 -4.32 -18.92 8.59
CA LYS A 153 -5.77 -18.58 8.56
C LYS A 153 -6.65 -19.71 9.05
N LYS A 154 -6.34 -20.96 8.66
CA LYS A 154 -7.18 -22.14 8.90
C LYS A 154 -6.69 -23.04 10.03
N GLY A 155 -5.41 -22.92 10.41
CA GLY A 155 -4.73 -23.85 11.31
C GLY A 155 -4.16 -25.08 10.60
N ALA A 156 -3.14 -25.70 11.18
CA ALA A 156 -2.43 -26.83 10.60
C ALA A 156 -3.32 -28.05 10.36
N ASP A 157 -4.14 -28.42 11.36
CA ASP A 157 -5.00 -29.61 11.30
C ASP A 157 -6.02 -29.51 10.15
N ALA A 158 -6.65 -28.36 9.98
CA ALA A 158 -7.62 -28.14 8.91
C ALA A 158 -6.94 -28.23 7.51
N VAL A 159 -5.72 -27.72 7.39
CA VAL A 159 -4.94 -27.81 6.14
C VAL A 159 -4.55 -29.25 5.86
N LEU A 160 -4.09 -30.01 6.86
CA LEU A 160 -3.79 -31.45 6.69
C LEU A 160 -4.99 -32.23 6.18
N VAL A 161 -6.18 -32.00 6.77
CA VAL A 161 -7.42 -32.67 6.34
C VAL A 161 -7.80 -32.25 4.91
N GLU A 162 -7.67 -30.97 4.55
CA GLU A 162 -8.03 -30.47 3.20
C GLU A 162 -7.15 -31.09 2.10
N TYR A 163 -5.88 -31.37 2.37
CA TYR A 163 -4.91 -31.81 1.38
C TYR A 163 -4.57 -33.32 1.42
N LYS A 164 -5.09 -34.08 2.38
CA LYS A 164 -4.73 -35.51 2.62
C LYS A 164 -4.87 -36.44 1.42
N GLU A 165 -5.80 -36.17 0.49
CA GLU A 165 -6.02 -37.01 -0.68
C GLU A 165 -5.08 -36.67 -1.85
N ARG A 166 -4.39 -35.52 -1.78
CA ARG A 166 -3.53 -35.00 -2.85
C ARG A 166 -2.04 -35.02 -2.49
N ILE A 167 -1.74 -34.89 -1.21
CA ILE A 167 -0.39 -34.81 -0.69
C ILE A 167 -0.25 -35.81 0.45
N ASP A 168 0.86 -36.55 0.48
CA ASP A 168 1.20 -37.44 1.59
C ASP A 168 1.15 -36.67 2.93
N PRO A 169 0.30 -37.10 3.88
CA PRO A 169 0.11 -36.39 5.14
C PRO A 169 1.40 -36.22 5.96
N SER A 170 2.32 -37.20 5.91
CA SER A 170 3.57 -37.13 6.65
C SER A 170 4.50 -36.05 6.07
N LYS A 171 4.57 -35.93 4.75
CA LYS A 171 5.34 -34.91 4.05
C LYS A 171 4.75 -33.51 4.24
N MET A 172 3.41 -33.42 4.22
CA MET A 172 2.71 -32.16 4.49
C MET A 172 2.94 -31.69 5.92
N GLN A 173 2.86 -32.63 6.91
CA GLN A 173 3.16 -32.33 8.31
C GLN A 173 4.58 -31.83 8.48
N ALA A 174 5.58 -32.49 7.84
CA ALA A 174 6.96 -32.11 7.92
C ALA A 174 7.20 -30.69 7.34
N LEU A 175 6.54 -30.34 6.24
CA LEU A 175 6.62 -29.00 5.65
C LEU A 175 5.95 -27.95 6.56
N ILE A 176 4.80 -28.28 7.19
CA ILE A 176 4.14 -27.39 8.16
C ILE A 176 5.07 -27.13 9.35
N GLU A 177 5.74 -28.15 9.89
CA GLU A 177 6.68 -27.95 11.00
C GLU A 177 7.89 -27.11 10.56
N PHE A 178 8.42 -27.34 9.36
CA PHE A 178 9.49 -26.54 8.81
C PHE A 178 9.07 -25.06 8.63
N SER A 179 7.85 -24.82 8.17
CA SER A 179 7.32 -23.47 7.97
C SER A 179 7.07 -22.68 9.27
N LYS A 180 7.02 -23.34 10.42
CA LYS A 180 6.90 -22.68 11.75
C LYS A 180 8.23 -22.08 12.23
N LEU A 181 9.34 -22.41 11.58
CA LEU A 181 10.66 -21.89 11.95
C LEU A 181 10.74 -20.39 11.63
N ASN A 182 10.97 -19.60 12.65
CA ASN A 182 11.14 -18.15 12.53
C ASN A 182 12.08 -17.64 13.62
N GLY A 183 12.72 -16.49 13.37
CA GLY A 183 13.66 -15.87 14.29
C GLY A 183 14.96 -15.42 13.62
N LYS A 184 16.04 -15.42 14.40
CA LYS A 184 17.39 -15.13 13.90
C LYS A 184 17.97 -16.38 13.20
N ALA A 185 18.91 -16.15 12.28
CA ALA A 185 19.53 -17.23 11.51
C ALA A 185 20.12 -18.33 12.41
N ASP A 186 20.87 -17.95 13.46
CA ASP A 186 21.50 -18.91 14.38
C ASP A 186 20.46 -19.73 15.17
N GLU A 187 19.35 -19.11 15.57
CA GLU A 187 18.27 -19.78 16.30
C GLU A 187 17.58 -20.84 15.43
N ILE A 188 17.29 -20.51 14.17
CA ILE A 188 16.70 -21.44 13.20
C ILE A 188 17.68 -22.58 12.90
N ALA A 189 18.95 -22.25 12.64
CA ALA A 189 19.99 -23.21 12.31
C ALA A 189 20.34 -24.16 13.45
N SER A 190 20.06 -23.79 14.72
CA SER A 190 20.24 -24.69 15.89
C SER A 190 19.07 -25.69 16.06
N ARG A 191 17.92 -25.40 15.43
CA ARG A 191 16.67 -26.17 15.61
C ARG A 191 16.30 -27.01 14.38
N SER A 192 17.11 -26.95 13.33
CA SER A 192 16.82 -27.59 12.05
C SER A 192 18.09 -27.82 11.23
N ASN A 193 18.01 -28.67 10.22
CA ASN A 193 19.11 -28.96 9.29
C ASN A 193 19.18 -27.97 8.10
N VAL A 194 18.66 -26.75 8.26
CA VAL A 194 18.66 -25.75 7.16
C VAL A 194 20.04 -25.45 6.59
N LYS A 195 21.10 -25.63 7.40
CA LYS A 195 22.50 -25.42 6.97
C LYS A 195 22.93 -26.34 5.84
N GLU A 196 22.27 -27.46 5.65
CA GLU A 196 22.50 -28.42 4.58
C GLU A 196 21.90 -27.99 3.25
N LEU A 197 21.09 -26.93 3.25
CA LEU A 197 20.45 -26.39 2.08
C LEU A 197 21.28 -25.22 1.50
N ASP A 198 21.60 -25.29 0.21
CA ASP A 198 22.45 -24.29 -0.46
C ASP A 198 21.81 -22.88 -0.41
N SER A 199 20.47 -22.84 -0.51
CA SER A 199 19.68 -21.59 -0.45
C SER A 199 19.72 -20.91 0.92
N TRP A 200 20.04 -21.65 2.00
CA TRP A 200 20.19 -21.09 3.34
C TRP A 200 21.28 -20.04 3.42
N GLN A 201 22.44 -20.31 2.81
CA GLN A 201 23.57 -19.38 2.83
C GLN A 201 23.22 -18.06 2.14
N ARG A 202 22.42 -18.11 1.08
CA ARG A 202 21.94 -16.87 0.41
C ARG A 202 21.03 -16.05 1.32
N LEU A 203 20.12 -16.70 2.04
CA LEU A 203 19.24 -16.03 2.98
C LEU A 203 20.02 -15.38 4.12
N VAL A 204 21.04 -16.08 4.67
CA VAL A 204 21.93 -15.53 5.70
C VAL A 204 22.70 -14.31 5.16
N SER A 205 23.26 -14.41 3.95
CA SER A 205 23.98 -13.28 3.32
C SER A 205 23.09 -12.07 3.12
N LEU A 206 21.82 -12.26 2.76
CA LEU A 206 20.85 -11.16 2.68
C LEU A 206 20.61 -10.52 4.06
N MET A 207 20.47 -11.33 5.12
CA MET A 207 20.30 -10.81 6.47
C MET A 207 21.51 -9.99 6.94
N ASP A 208 22.73 -10.39 6.56
CA ASP A 208 23.95 -9.63 6.83
C ASP A 208 23.98 -8.29 6.07
N LEU A 209 23.55 -8.27 4.82
CA LEU A 209 23.38 -7.03 4.04
C LEU A 209 22.36 -6.09 4.70
N LEU A 210 21.23 -6.61 5.14
CA LEU A 210 20.19 -5.82 5.82
C LEU A 210 20.70 -5.25 7.15
N LYS A 211 21.48 -6.02 7.89
CA LYS A 211 22.14 -5.55 9.11
C LYS A 211 23.14 -4.42 8.81
N ALA A 212 23.96 -4.55 7.76
CA ALA A 212 24.88 -3.49 7.32
C ALA A 212 24.13 -2.22 6.89
N LYS A 213 22.94 -2.34 6.28
CA LYS A 213 22.03 -1.25 5.93
C LYS A 213 21.21 -0.71 7.11
N LYS A 214 21.40 -1.25 8.33
CA LYS A 214 20.69 -0.86 9.56
C LYS A 214 19.17 -1.01 9.44
N VAL A 215 18.70 -2.03 8.72
CA VAL A 215 17.28 -2.36 8.63
C VAL A 215 16.86 -3.01 9.95
N GLU A 216 15.99 -2.31 10.68
CA GLU A 216 15.44 -2.81 11.94
C GLU A 216 14.21 -3.68 11.71
N GLY A 217 13.92 -4.61 12.63
CA GLY A 217 12.73 -5.46 12.58
C GLY A 217 12.76 -6.57 11.52
N ALA A 218 13.87 -6.73 10.77
CA ALA A 218 14.04 -7.82 9.80
C ALA A 218 14.32 -9.15 10.51
N ARG A 219 13.58 -10.21 10.15
CA ARG A 219 13.75 -11.56 10.67
C ARG A 219 13.39 -12.62 9.64
N ILE A 220 13.94 -13.79 9.78
CA ILE A 220 13.58 -14.93 8.94
C ILE A 220 12.27 -15.52 9.43
N ASN A 221 11.37 -15.86 8.48
CA ASN A 221 10.15 -16.62 8.73
C ASN A 221 9.89 -17.57 7.58
N LEU A 222 10.17 -18.87 7.76
CA LEU A 222 10.05 -19.89 6.71
C LEU A 222 8.59 -20.17 6.32
N GLY A 223 7.62 -19.62 7.05
CA GLY A 223 6.19 -19.67 6.70
C GLY A 223 5.73 -18.64 5.65
N ILE A 224 6.58 -17.67 5.31
CA ILE A 224 6.27 -16.71 4.24
C ILE A 224 6.60 -17.33 2.88
N VAL A 225 5.59 -17.85 2.19
CA VAL A 225 5.76 -18.49 0.86
C VAL A 225 5.16 -17.68 -0.27
N ARG A 226 4.30 -16.73 0.03
CA ARG A 226 3.55 -15.87 -0.92
C ARG A 226 2.75 -16.65 -1.97
N GLY A 227 1.47 -16.29 -2.12
CA GLY A 227 0.52 -17.01 -2.98
C GLY A 227 0.63 -16.75 -4.49
N LEU A 228 1.53 -15.87 -4.95
CA LEU A 228 1.71 -15.59 -6.38
C LEU A 228 2.81 -16.48 -6.95
N ASP A 229 2.48 -17.22 -7.99
CA ASP A 229 3.33 -18.25 -8.58
C ASP A 229 4.60 -17.69 -9.28
N TYR A 230 4.69 -16.38 -9.49
CA TYR A 230 5.80 -15.75 -10.19
C TYR A 230 7.05 -15.47 -9.34
N TYR A 231 6.98 -15.55 -8.01
CA TYR A 231 8.17 -15.36 -7.17
C TYR A 231 9.19 -16.48 -7.37
N SER A 232 10.47 -16.12 -7.49
CA SER A 232 11.56 -17.01 -7.85
C SER A 232 12.74 -17.02 -6.88
N GLY A 233 12.70 -16.25 -5.83
CA GLY A 233 13.78 -16.09 -4.85
C GLY A 233 13.26 -15.54 -3.54
N VAL A 234 13.95 -14.52 -3.01
CA VAL A 234 13.55 -13.81 -1.79
C VAL A 234 12.10 -13.37 -1.86
N VAL A 235 11.37 -13.58 -0.76
CA VAL A 235 10.03 -13.09 -0.52
C VAL A 235 9.98 -12.46 0.86
N PHE A 236 9.20 -11.39 1.01
CA PHE A 236 9.06 -10.73 2.30
C PHE A 236 7.70 -10.07 2.46
N GLU A 237 7.31 -9.87 3.70
CA GLU A 237 6.12 -9.12 4.10
C GLU A 237 6.45 -8.24 5.29
N ALA A 238 5.86 -7.05 5.33
CA ALA A 238 5.96 -6.18 6.49
C ALA A 238 4.61 -6.07 7.20
N PHE A 239 4.63 -6.33 8.50
CA PHE A 239 3.47 -6.32 9.39
C PHE A 239 3.58 -5.19 10.40
N ASP A 240 2.45 -4.56 10.71
CA ASP A 240 2.36 -3.66 11.85
C ASP A 240 2.70 -4.42 13.15
N GLU A 241 3.63 -3.89 13.95
CA GLU A 241 4.05 -4.56 15.20
C GLU A 241 2.92 -4.76 16.21
N ILE A 242 1.92 -3.86 16.22
CA ILE A 242 0.85 -3.89 17.22
C ILE A 242 -0.30 -4.78 16.77
N THR A 243 -0.76 -4.63 15.55
CA THR A 243 -1.95 -5.35 15.08
C THR A 243 -1.63 -6.65 14.34
N GLY A 244 -0.49 -6.75 13.70
CA GLY A 244 0.13 -7.96 13.14
C GLY A 244 -0.70 -8.93 12.29
N SER A 245 -1.98 -8.63 12.05
CA SER A 245 -2.92 -9.61 11.47
C SER A 245 -2.89 -9.70 9.95
N ALA A 246 -2.42 -8.65 9.28
CA ALA A 246 -2.32 -8.61 7.82
C ALA A 246 -1.09 -7.79 7.39
N ALA A 247 -0.40 -8.27 6.37
CA ALA A 247 0.72 -7.55 5.80
C ALA A 247 0.30 -6.19 5.26
N LEU A 248 1.04 -5.14 5.58
CA LEU A 248 0.88 -3.79 5.05
C LEU A 248 1.44 -3.70 3.63
N VAL A 249 2.57 -4.38 3.41
CA VAL A 249 3.23 -4.50 2.12
C VAL A 249 3.76 -5.92 1.94
N GLY A 250 3.96 -6.31 0.71
CA GLY A 250 4.61 -7.55 0.39
C GLY A 250 5.39 -7.45 -0.92
N GLY A 251 6.51 -8.15 -0.98
CA GLY A 251 7.42 -8.10 -2.11
C GLY A 251 8.29 -9.32 -2.24
N GLY A 252 9.21 -9.24 -3.18
CA GLY A 252 10.20 -10.29 -3.41
C GLY A 252 10.77 -10.26 -4.83
N ARG A 253 11.58 -11.26 -5.14
CA ARG A 253 12.22 -11.48 -6.43
C ARG A 253 11.33 -12.30 -7.35
N TYR A 254 11.19 -11.87 -8.61
CA TYR A 254 10.30 -12.49 -9.58
C TYR A 254 10.92 -12.57 -11.01
N ASP A 255 12.15 -13.08 -11.11
CA ASP A 255 12.88 -13.22 -12.37
C ASP A 255 12.09 -14.07 -13.38
N ARG A 256 11.33 -15.09 -12.92
CA ARG A 256 10.45 -15.90 -13.78
C ARG A 256 9.41 -15.06 -14.54
N LEU A 257 8.97 -13.93 -14.00
CA LEU A 257 8.04 -13.04 -14.67
C LEU A 257 8.70 -12.34 -15.86
N THR A 258 9.93 -11.84 -15.71
CA THR A 258 10.69 -11.24 -16.81
C THR A 258 10.99 -12.25 -17.91
N GLU A 259 11.37 -13.47 -17.54
CA GLU A 259 11.59 -14.59 -18.48
C GLU A 259 10.32 -14.91 -19.26
N ALA A 260 9.17 -14.94 -18.60
CA ALA A 260 7.89 -15.22 -19.23
C ALA A 260 7.46 -14.12 -20.23
N PHE A 261 7.99 -12.88 -20.11
CA PHE A 261 7.87 -11.83 -21.11
C PHE A 261 9.01 -11.82 -22.15
N GLY A 262 9.91 -12.82 -22.14
CA GLY A 262 10.99 -12.97 -23.12
C GLY A 262 12.30 -12.28 -22.75
N ARG A 263 12.48 -11.83 -21.49
CA ARG A 263 13.71 -11.20 -20.98
C ARG A 263 14.39 -12.11 -19.95
N LYS A 264 15.17 -13.06 -20.45
CA LYS A 264 16.02 -13.94 -19.60
C LYS A 264 17.31 -13.26 -19.11
N ASP A 265 17.60 -12.09 -19.65
CA ASP A 265 18.81 -11.31 -19.38
C ASP A 265 18.65 -10.33 -18.21
N ILE A 266 17.45 -10.17 -17.67
CA ILE A 266 17.18 -9.28 -16.54
C ILE A 266 16.41 -10.00 -15.43
N GLY A 267 16.84 -9.76 -14.20
CA GLY A 267 16.08 -10.09 -13.01
C GLY A 267 15.16 -8.94 -12.59
N ALA A 268 14.25 -9.25 -11.65
CA ALA A 268 13.37 -8.25 -11.09
C ALA A 268 13.06 -8.54 -9.62
N THR A 269 13.02 -7.48 -8.84
CA THR A 269 12.60 -7.51 -7.44
C THR A 269 11.81 -6.25 -7.12
N GLY A 270 10.81 -6.36 -6.25
CA GLY A 270 9.97 -5.22 -5.96
C GLY A 270 9.10 -5.41 -4.73
N VAL A 271 8.32 -4.37 -4.41
CA VAL A 271 7.39 -4.35 -3.30
C VAL A 271 6.12 -3.59 -3.68
N ALA A 272 4.99 -4.09 -3.22
CA ALA A 272 3.68 -3.46 -3.36
C ALA A 272 3.03 -3.21 -1.99
N GLY A 273 2.38 -2.05 -1.85
CA GLY A 273 1.65 -1.69 -0.64
C GLY A 273 0.26 -1.13 -0.91
N GLY A 274 -0.74 -1.58 -0.13
CA GLY A 274 -2.09 -1.05 -0.17
C GLY A 274 -2.22 0.25 0.63
N VAL A 275 -2.59 1.35 -0.03
CA VAL A 275 -2.65 2.69 0.59
C VAL A 275 -3.69 2.74 1.69
N GLU A 276 -4.89 2.22 1.45
CA GLU A 276 -6.00 2.24 2.41
C GLU A 276 -5.64 1.44 3.68
N ARG A 277 -4.95 0.31 3.52
CA ARG A 277 -4.49 -0.51 4.65
C ARG A 277 -3.45 0.21 5.49
N ILE A 278 -2.49 0.88 4.85
CA ILE A 278 -1.48 1.70 5.55
C ILE A 278 -2.15 2.88 6.24
N ALA A 279 -3.10 3.58 5.59
CA ALA A 279 -3.86 4.66 6.19
C ALA A 279 -4.66 4.20 7.43
N MET A 280 -5.24 3.00 7.38
CA MET A 280 -5.93 2.43 8.54
C MET A 280 -4.98 2.08 9.68
N ALA A 281 -3.78 1.59 9.38
CA ALA A 281 -2.73 1.38 10.39
C ALA A 281 -2.33 2.72 11.04
N LEU A 282 -2.05 3.75 10.24
CA LEU A 282 -1.75 5.11 10.73
C LEU A 282 -2.87 5.66 11.62
N LYS A 283 -4.13 5.45 11.23
CA LYS A 283 -5.29 5.85 12.03
C LYS A 283 -5.34 5.14 13.37
N ARG A 284 -5.10 3.83 13.41
CA ARG A 284 -5.07 3.03 14.65
C ARG A 284 -3.98 3.50 15.62
N HIS A 285 -2.85 3.94 15.08
CA HIS A 285 -1.73 4.49 15.86
C HIS A 285 -1.88 5.99 16.21
N GLY A 286 -2.97 6.65 15.79
CA GLY A 286 -3.15 8.10 15.99
C GLY A 286 -2.15 8.97 15.21
N LEU A 287 -1.51 8.41 14.18
CA LEU A 287 -0.50 9.08 13.35
C LEU A 287 -1.09 9.80 12.14
N LEU A 288 -2.35 9.57 11.79
CA LEU A 288 -3.03 10.37 10.78
C LEU A 288 -3.23 11.78 11.32
N LYS A 289 -2.37 12.67 10.89
CA LYS A 289 -2.65 14.10 11.06
C LYS A 289 -3.82 14.42 10.14
N GLN A 290 -4.97 14.73 10.73
CA GLN A 290 -5.96 15.47 9.98
C GLN A 290 -5.31 16.81 9.64
N ASP A 291 -5.10 17.09 8.37
CA ASP A 291 -4.72 18.41 7.88
C ASP A 291 -5.96 19.31 8.11
N GLN A 292 -6.14 19.70 9.37
CA GLN A 292 -7.14 20.69 9.76
C GLN A 292 -6.56 22.04 9.37
N ARG A 293 -6.54 22.33 8.06
CA ARG A 293 -6.42 23.71 7.65
C ARG A 293 -7.60 24.45 8.26
N PRO A 294 -7.33 25.44 9.12
CA PRO A 294 -8.41 26.13 9.78
C PRO A 294 -9.32 26.74 8.72
N LEU A 295 -10.57 26.25 8.66
CA LEU A 295 -11.56 26.73 7.72
C LEU A 295 -12.04 28.11 8.19
N VAL A 296 -12.02 29.08 7.29
CA VAL A 296 -12.70 30.37 7.46
C VAL A 296 -14.06 30.28 6.79
N TYR A 297 -15.11 30.66 7.50
CA TYR A 297 -16.44 30.75 6.93
C TYR A 297 -16.83 32.21 6.76
N ILE A 298 -17.47 32.59 5.64
CA ILE A 298 -17.95 33.94 5.42
C ILE A 298 -19.49 33.94 5.46
N ALA A 299 -20.05 34.62 6.43
CA ALA A 299 -21.48 34.75 6.64
C ALA A 299 -21.96 36.16 6.24
N ASN A 300 -23.05 36.22 5.51
CA ASN A 300 -23.74 37.51 5.24
C ASN A 300 -24.88 37.74 6.23
N ALA A 301 -24.90 38.92 6.85
CA ALA A 301 -25.91 39.27 7.81
C ALA A 301 -27.27 39.50 7.14
N THR A 302 -27.30 40.05 5.90
CA THR A 302 -28.47 40.27 5.09
C THR A 302 -28.26 39.77 3.66
N GLU A 303 -29.36 39.58 2.90
CA GLU A 303 -29.26 39.12 1.50
C GLU A 303 -28.52 40.15 0.62
N GLU A 304 -28.63 41.44 0.92
CA GLU A 304 -27.92 42.52 0.20
C GLU A 304 -26.39 42.36 0.25
N MET A 305 -25.87 41.74 1.30
CA MET A 305 -24.43 41.50 1.45
C MET A 305 -23.93 40.30 0.62
N ARG A 306 -24.81 39.55 0.01
CA ARG A 306 -24.46 38.31 -0.71
C ARG A 306 -23.45 38.52 -1.84
N ALA A 307 -23.65 39.55 -2.67
CA ALA A 307 -22.73 39.87 -3.77
C ALA A 307 -21.32 40.17 -3.24
N LYS A 308 -21.22 41.05 -2.24
CA LYS A 308 -19.96 41.42 -1.60
C LYS A 308 -19.30 40.23 -0.87
N THR A 309 -20.11 39.34 -0.30
CA THR A 309 -19.63 38.07 0.28
C THR A 309 -18.95 37.23 -0.79
N ILE A 310 -19.54 37.05 -1.96
CA ILE A 310 -19.00 36.29 -3.07
C ILE A 310 -17.69 36.91 -3.59
N GLU A 311 -17.62 38.23 -3.71
CA GLU A 311 -16.40 38.94 -4.10
C GLU A 311 -15.27 38.70 -3.10
N LEU A 312 -15.55 38.82 -1.81
CA LEU A 312 -14.56 38.55 -0.75
C LEU A 312 -14.10 37.08 -0.74
N VAL A 313 -15.03 36.15 -0.91
CA VAL A 313 -14.71 34.70 -1.06
C VAL A 313 -13.72 34.48 -2.21
N SER A 314 -14.01 35.06 -3.38
CA SER A 314 -13.16 34.92 -4.56
C SER A 314 -11.77 35.52 -4.34
N SER A 315 -11.69 36.69 -3.71
CA SER A 315 -10.42 37.35 -3.38
C SER A 315 -9.57 36.48 -2.42
N LEU A 316 -10.15 36.03 -1.30
CA LEU A 316 -9.43 35.24 -0.31
C LEU A 316 -8.98 33.87 -0.86
N ARG A 317 -9.79 33.23 -1.73
CA ARG A 317 -9.41 32.01 -2.41
C ARG A 317 -8.23 32.22 -3.38
N THR A 318 -8.23 33.33 -4.10
CA THR A 318 -7.10 33.71 -4.96
C THR A 318 -5.81 33.90 -4.14
N ASP A 319 -5.94 34.39 -2.92
CA ASP A 319 -4.84 34.53 -1.96
C ASP A 319 -4.43 33.21 -1.26
N GLY A 320 -5.05 32.10 -1.62
CA GLY A 320 -4.74 30.77 -1.08
C GLY A 320 -5.36 30.47 0.29
N ILE A 321 -6.28 31.32 0.78
CA ILE A 321 -6.97 31.12 2.05
C ILE A 321 -8.22 30.24 1.80
N PRO A 322 -8.35 29.06 2.46
CA PRO A 322 -9.50 28.20 2.32
C PRO A 322 -10.71 28.84 3.02
N VAL A 323 -11.70 29.25 2.23
CA VAL A 323 -12.95 29.85 2.72
C VAL A 323 -14.17 29.14 2.17
N ASP A 324 -15.22 29.04 3.01
CA ASP A 324 -16.55 28.56 2.63
C ASP A 324 -17.60 29.62 2.97
N TYR A 325 -18.79 29.53 2.36
CA TYR A 325 -19.88 30.52 2.55
C TYR A 325 -21.24 29.90 2.30
N ASP A 326 -22.32 30.63 2.62
CA ASP A 326 -23.68 30.14 2.40
C ASP A 326 -24.10 30.20 0.93
N MET A 327 -24.53 29.06 0.39
CA MET A 327 -24.99 28.92 -1.00
C MET A 327 -26.53 28.82 -1.12
N ILE A 328 -27.25 28.66 -0.01
CA ILE A 328 -28.68 28.34 -0.04
C ILE A 328 -29.59 29.39 0.68
N GLY A 329 -29.04 30.54 1.07
CA GLY A 329 -29.80 31.62 1.66
C GLY A 329 -30.22 31.37 3.12
N ARG A 330 -29.35 30.80 3.95
CA ARG A 330 -29.61 30.63 5.38
C ARG A 330 -29.60 31.97 6.10
N THR A 331 -30.41 32.08 7.16
CA THR A 331 -30.28 33.21 8.09
C THR A 331 -28.91 33.21 8.78
N LEU A 332 -28.43 34.39 9.22
CA LEU A 332 -27.12 34.51 9.87
C LEU A 332 -26.93 33.49 11.01
N ARG A 333 -27.94 33.29 11.86
CA ARG A 333 -27.90 32.30 12.93
C ARG A 333 -27.62 30.89 12.41
N LYS A 334 -28.31 30.48 11.35
CA LYS A 334 -28.11 29.13 10.73
C LYS A 334 -26.77 29.04 10.01
N GLN A 335 -26.23 30.13 9.47
CA GLN A 335 -24.89 30.17 8.87
C GLN A 335 -23.81 29.96 9.95
N LEU A 336 -23.93 30.61 11.11
CA LEU A 336 -23.02 30.43 12.25
C LEU A 336 -23.09 29.02 12.82
N GLU A 337 -24.28 28.44 12.93
CA GLU A 337 -24.45 27.04 13.34
C GLU A 337 -23.81 26.09 12.34
N TYR A 338 -23.98 26.32 11.04
CA TYR A 338 -23.35 25.52 9.98
C TYR A 338 -21.84 25.64 10.01
N ALA A 339 -21.28 26.84 10.18
CA ALA A 339 -19.86 27.08 10.31
C ALA A 339 -19.25 26.30 11.51
N SER A 340 -19.96 26.33 12.65
CA SER A 340 -19.58 25.56 13.84
C SER A 340 -19.55 24.07 13.57
N ASN A 341 -20.59 23.51 12.95
CA ASN A 341 -20.69 22.10 12.62
C ASN A 341 -19.62 21.64 11.59
N LYS A 342 -19.16 22.56 10.74
CA LYS A 342 -18.06 22.34 9.80
C LYS A 342 -16.67 22.46 10.44
N GLY A 343 -16.59 22.86 11.70
CA GLY A 343 -15.32 23.07 12.39
C GLY A 343 -14.57 24.32 11.92
N ALA A 344 -15.29 25.35 11.45
CA ALA A 344 -14.66 26.62 11.11
C ALA A 344 -13.95 27.21 12.33
N ALA A 345 -12.70 27.64 12.15
CA ALA A 345 -11.95 28.32 13.20
C ALA A 345 -12.40 29.77 13.38
N LEU A 346 -12.67 30.42 12.26
CA LEU A 346 -13.08 31.84 12.20
C LEU A 346 -14.31 32.01 11.30
N VAL A 347 -15.17 32.97 11.65
CA VAL A 347 -16.25 33.42 10.79
C VAL A 347 -16.08 34.90 10.51
N ILE A 348 -16.07 35.26 9.24
CA ILE A 348 -16.17 36.65 8.78
C ILE A 348 -17.67 36.98 8.59
N ILE A 349 -18.18 37.97 9.31
CA ILE A 349 -19.54 38.41 9.18
C ILE A 349 -19.58 39.69 8.34
N MET A 350 -20.26 39.60 7.19
CA MET A 350 -20.49 40.70 6.28
C MET A 350 -21.80 41.43 6.70
N ALA A 351 -21.68 42.53 7.42
CA ALA A 351 -22.80 43.29 7.86
C ALA A 351 -22.80 44.68 7.17
N PRO A 352 -24.03 45.26 6.86
CA PRO A 352 -24.13 46.47 6.05
C PRO A 352 -23.34 47.67 6.62
N ASP A 353 -23.46 47.94 7.91
CA ASP A 353 -22.82 49.09 8.55
C ASP A 353 -21.29 48.98 8.55
N GLU A 354 -20.78 47.78 8.86
CA GLU A 354 -19.36 47.53 8.83
C GLU A 354 -18.78 47.62 7.42
N ILE A 355 -19.49 47.07 6.45
CA ILE A 355 -19.04 47.13 5.03
C ILE A 355 -19.10 48.58 4.52
N ALA A 356 -20.04 49.39 4.95
CA ALA A 356 -20.06 50.81 4.63
C ALA A 356 -18.86 51.57 5.21
N ALA A 357 -18.33 51.11 6.34
CA ALA A 357 -17.12 51.61 6.98
C ALA A 357 -15.81 50.94 6.47
N GLY A 358 -15.87 50.11 5.43
CA GLY A 358 -14.73 49.34 4.91
C GLY A 358 -14.23 48.23 5.83
N GLN A 359 -15.08 47.76 6.72
CA GLN A 359 -14.76 46.77 7.75
C GLN A 359 -15.59 45.50 7.63
N VAL A 360 -15.14 44.44 8.30
CA VAL A 360 -15.87 43.20 8.56
C VAL A 360 -15.76 42.83 10.04
N ILE A 361 -16.68 42.00 10.54
CA ILE A 361 -16.58 41.44 11.87
C ILE A 361 -15.92 40.07 11.74
N LEU A 362 -14.84 39.85 12.46
CA LEU A 362 -14.17 38.56 12.57
C LEU A 362 -14.55 37.92 13.92
N ARG A 363 -15.17 36.74 13.86
CA ARG A 363 -15.61 35.98 15.03
C ARG A 363 -14.76 34.72 15.18
N SER A 364 -14.12 34.55 16.33
CA SER A 364 -13.47 33.31 16.75
C SER A 364 -14.55 32.28 17.12
N MET A 365 -14.49 31.11 16.51
CA MET A 365 -15.45 30.04 16.83
C MET A 365 -15.06 29.25 18.08
N LYS A 366 -13.84 29.45 18.60
CA LYS A 366 -13.34 28.81 19.81
C LYS A 366 -13.95 29.39 21.08
N ASP A 367 -14.07 30.71 21.15
CA ASP A 367 -14.48 31.44 22.35
C ASP A 367 -15.60 32.46 22.09
N GLY A 368 -16.02 32.63 20.84
CA GLY A 368 -17.09 33.51 20.43
C GLY A 368 -16.74 35.01 20.41
N THR A 369 -15.45 35.36 20.62
CA THR A 369 -15.01 36.75 20.59
C THR A 369 -15.14 37.34 19.20
N GLU A 370 -15.55 38.62 19.13
CA GLU A 370 -15.72 39.36 17.88
C GLU A 370 -14.82 40.59 17.87
N SER A 371 -14.26 40.89 16.70
CA SER A 371 -13.43 42.09 16.46
C SER A 371 -13.65 42.62 15.06
N LYS A 372 -13.53 43.96 14.89
CA LYS A 372 -13.70 44.61 13.59
C LYS A 372 -12.33 44.76 12.92
N HIS A 373 -12.26 44.42 11.64
CA HIS A 373 -11.05 44.50 10.83
C HIS A 373 -11.34 45.16 9.48
N HIS A 374 -10.40 45.95 8.98
CA HIS A 374 -10.49 46.50 7.63
C HIS A 374 -10.36 45.39 6.57
N VAL A 375 -11.19 45.46 5.54
CA VAL A 375 -11.17 44.47 4.43
C VAL A 375 -9.80 44.42 3.77
N GLU A 376 -9.11 45.54 3.61
CA GLU A 376 -7.79 45.66 3.00
C GLU A 376 -6.69 44.88 3.77
N SER A 377 -6.77 44.85 5.10
CA SER A 377 -5.80 44.15 5.96
C SER A 377 -6.23 42.73 6.34
N LEU A 378 -7.35 42.27 5.83
CA LEU A 378 -7.95 41.00 6.25
C LEU A 378 -7.07 39.80 5.91
N LYS A 379 -6.43 39.80 4.75
CA LYS A 379 -5.51 38.74 4.31
C LYS A 379 -4.38 38.54 5.31
N GLU A 380 -3.70 39.62 5.70
CA GLU A 380 -2.58 39.56 6.65
C GLU A 380 -3.05 39.10 8.04
N THR A 381 -4.22 39.60 8.45
CA THR A 381 -4.85 39.24 9.72
C THR A 381 -5.18 37.75 9.75
N LEU A 382 -5.82 37.20 8.70
CA LEU A 382 -6.16 35.80 8.60
C LEU A 382 -4.90 34.93 8.53
N SER A 383 -3.89 35.29 7.72
CA SER A 383 -2.63 34.54 7.65
C SER A 383 -1.94 34.41 9.00
N ARG A 384 -1.97 35.48 9.81
CA ARG A 384 -1.38 35.48 11.18
C ARG A 384 -2.23 34.65 12.18
N MET A 385 -3.54 34.65 12.06
CA MET A 385 -4.44 33.92 12.97
C MET A 385 -4.57 32.44 12.66
N LEU A 386 -4.28 32.03 11.42
CA LEU A 386 -4.36 30.66 10.94
C LEU A 386 -3.00 29.94 10.94
N ALA A 387 -1.91 30.65 11.14
CA ALA A 387 -0.56 30.10 11.33
C ALA A 387 -0.40 29.49 12.73
#